data_107f464fc5f351c8713ec4615b66a9bb
#
_entry.id   107f464fc5f351c8713ec4615b66a9bb
#
_cell.length_a   1.000
_cell.length_b   1.000
_cell.length_c   1.000
_cell.angle_alpha   90.00
_cell.angle_beta   90.00
_cell.angle_gamma   90.00
#
_symmetry.space_group_name_H-M   'P 1'
#
loop_
_entity.id
_entity.type
_entity.pdbx_description
1 polymer ?
#
loop_
_entity_poly.entity_id
_entity_poly.type
_entity_poly.pdbx_seq_one_letter_code
_entity_poly.pdbx_strand_id
1 'polypeptide(L)'
;VVCVSYGAYLFLHTQTLLPPFPGHVLLLSPIVGEFSNDDPFRSFVPPRARRLCELAEAREYPAPKYCEVHVGSEDWQSIPANVKAFGALTDIPVTVVPDGGHNLPKAYVGDLLDQWLKS
;
A
#
# COMPACT_ATOMS: atom_id res chain seq x y z
N VAL A 1 7.27 -5.68 10.33
CA VAL A 1 7.52 -5.91 8.90
C VAL A 1 7.46 -4.59 8.16
N VAL A 2 8.47 -4.31 7.35
CA VAL A 2 8.51 -3.15 6.47
C VAL A 2 8.61 -3.66 5.04
N CYS A 3 7.66 -3.26 4.19
CA CYS A 3 7.64 -3.65 2.78
C CYS A 3 7.53 -2.41 1.91
N VAL A 4 8.22 -2.42 0.77
CA VAL A 4 8.31 -1.28 -0.14
C VAL A 4 7.93 -1.69 -1.56
N SER A 5 7.11 -0.86 -2.23
CA SER A 5 6.82 -0.96 -3.65
C SER A 5 6.21 -2.32 -4.04
N TYR A 6 6.84 -3.04 -4.98
CA TYR A 6 6.35 -4.36 -5.40
C TYR A 6 6.47 -5.40 -4.28
N GLY A 7 7.44 -5.24 -3.37
CA GLY A 7 7.52 -6.08 -2.17
C GLY A 7 6.28 -5.95 -1.29
N ALA A 8 5.73 -4.74 -1.19
CA ALA A 8 4.47 -4.52 -0.49
C ALA A 8 3.31 -5.20 -1.21
N TYR A 9 3.30 -5.16 -2.55
CA TYR A 9 2.28 -5.86 -3.34
C TYR A 9 2.30 -7.36 -3.07
N LEU A 10 3.50 -7.95 -3.05
CA LEU A 10 3.66 -9.37 -2.75
C LEU A 10 3.20 -9.70 -1.33
N PHE A 11 3.52 -8.84 -0.36
CA PHE A 11 3.04 -9.02 1.01
C PHE A 11 1.52 -8.99 1.07
N LEU A 12 0.90 -8.01 0.43
CA LEU A 12 -0.56 -7.86 0.44
C LEU A 12 -1.26 -9.08 -0.17
N HIS A 13 -0.69 -9.64 -1.24
CA HIS A 13 -1.24 -10.86 -1.85
C HIS A 13 -1.02 -12.09 -0.99
N THR A 14 0.16 -12.22 -0.36
CA THR A 14 0.43 -13.33 0.56
C THR A 14 -0.53 -13.30 1.74
N GLN A 15 -0.85 -12.11 2.25
CA GLN A 15 -1.78 -11.94 3.36
C GLN A 15 -3.16 -12.51 3.03
N THR A 16 -3.57 -12.56 1.76
CA THR A 16 -4.88 -13.12 1.38
C THR A 16 -5.00 -14.61 1.70
N LEU A 17 -3.88 -15.30 1.87
CA LEU A 17 -3.82 -16.75 2.11
C LEU A 17 -3.65 -17.09 3.59
N LEU A 18 -3.54 -16.08 4.46
CA LEU A 18 -3.20 -16.27 5.86
C LEU A 18 -4.18 -15.53 6.76
N PRO A 19 -4.28 -15.92 8.05
CA PRO A 19 -4.98 -15.09 9.03
C PRO A 19 -4.32 -13.72 9.13
N PRO A 20 -5.03 -12.69 9.63
CA PRO A 20 -4.43 -11.37 9.78
C PRO A 20 -3.11 -11.41 10.54
N PHE A 21 -2.08 -10.79 9.97
CA PHE A 21 -0.75 -10.74 10.57
C PHE A 21 -0.83 -10.01 11.92
N PRO A 22 -0.37 -10.62 13.02
CA PRO A 22 -0.57 -10.05 14.35
C PRO A 22 0.41 -8.95 14.74
N GLY A 23 1.51 -8.80 14.01
CA GLY A 23 2.53 -7.78 14.29
C GLY A 23 2.29 -6.49 13.55
N HIS A 24 3.22 -5.54 13.73
CA HIS A 24 3.15 -4.24 13.07
C HIS A 24 3.66 -4.33 11.63
N VAL A 25 2.95 -3.71 10.70
CA VAL A 25 3.28 -3.68 9.28
C VAL A 25 3.35 -2.24 8.79
N LEU A 26 4.46 -1.90 8.15
CA LEU A 26 4.66 -0.59 7.52
C LEU A 26 4.84 -0.80 6.01
N LEU A 27 3.95 -0.19 5.24
CA LEU A 27 3.98 -0.29 3.78
C LEU A 27 4.35 1.08 3.19
N LEU A 28 5.44 1.12 2.45
CA LEU A 28 5.93 2.34 1.82
C LEU A 28 5.76 2.24 0.31
N SER A 29 5.06 3.19 -0.28
CA SER A 29 4.78 3.22 -1.72
C SER A 29 4.25 1.88 -2.22
N PRO A 30 3.23 1.29 -1.58
CA PRO A 30 2.76 -0.03 -1.99
C PRO A 30 2.05 0.02 -3.33
N ILE A 31 2.35 -0.94 -4.17
CA ILE A 31 1.56 -1.17 -5.38
C ILE A 31 0.37 -2.02 -4.94
N VAL A 32 -0.85 -1.53 -5.18
CA VAL A 32 -2.07 -2.23 -4.74
C VAL A 32 -2.87 -2.82 -5.91
N GLY A 33 -2.36 -2.64 -7.13
CA GLY A 33 -3.04 -3.13 -8.32
C GLY A 33 -4.04 -2.14 -8.86
N GLU A 34 -5.03 -2.63 -9.62
CA GLU A 34 -6.00 -1.78 -10.27
C GLU A 34 -7.24 -1.53 -9.41
N PHE A 35 -7.52 -0.26 -9.17
CA PHE A 35 -8.74 0.21 -8.52
C PHE A 35 -9.58 1.09 -9.45
N SER A 36 -9.05 1.46 -10.63
CA SER A 36 -9.82 2.14 -11.67
C SER A 36 -9.25 1.76 -13.02
N ASN A 37 -10.09 1.88 -14.07
CA ASN A 37 -9.67 1.60 -15.44
C ASN A 37 -9.46 2.90 -16.23
N ASP A 38 -9.29 4.04 -15.56
CA ASP A 38 -9.35 5.35 -16.18
C ASP A 38 -8.04 5.78 -16.85
N ASP A 39 -6.95 5.04 -16.65
CA ASP A 39 -5.66 5.37 -17.25
C ASP A 39 -5.27 4.34 -18.32
N PRO A 40 -5.54 4.62 -19.62
CA PRO A 40 -5.20 3.69 -20.69
C PRO A 40 -3.68 3.63 -20.97
N PHE A 41 -2.90 4.56 -20.42
CA PHE A 41 -1.47 4.65 -20.66
C PHE A 41 -0.61 4.11 -19.53
N ARG A 42 -1.24 3.39 -18.60
CA ARG A 42 -0.50 2.83 -17.49
C ARG A 42 0.58 1.88 -17.98
N SER A 43 1.81 2.11 -17.57
CA SER A 43 2.97 1.34 -18.02
C SER A 43 3.24 0.08 -17.23
N PHE A 44 2.60 -0.09 -16.07
CA PHE A 44 2.84 -1.23 -15.19
C PHE A 44 1.53 -1.83 -14.73
N VAL A 45 1.31 -3.11 -15.07
CA VAL A 45 0.15 -3.88 -14.62
C VAL A 45 0.67 -5.16 -13.97
N PRO A 46 0.65 -5.26 -12.64
CA PRO A 46 1.15 -6.46 -11.96
C PRO A 46 0.21 -7.64 -12.17
N PRO A 47 0.71 -8.90 -12.01
CA PRO A 47 -0.15 -10.07 -12.02
C PRO A 47 -1.26 -9.94 -10.98
N ARG A 48 -2.45 -10.41 -11.32
CA ARG A 48 -3.64 -10.34 -10.45
C ARG A 48 -3.95 -8.89 -10.03
N ALA A 49 -3.83 -7.95 -10.99
CA ALA A 49 -3.92 -6.53 -10.71
C ALA A 49 -5.22 -6.10 -10.02
N ARG A 50 -6.32 -6.84 -10.21
CA ARG A 50 -7.61 -6.49 -9.59
C ARG A 50 -7.95 -7.33 -8.35
N ARG A 51 -7.10 -8.27 -7.96
CA ARG A 51 -7.42 -9.18 -6.85
C ARG A 51 -7.62 -8.44 -5.52
N LEU A 52 -6.73 -7.51 -5.21
CA LEU A 52 -6.83 -6.75 -3.97
C LEU A 52 -8.07 -5.85 -3.98
N CYS A 53 -8.38 -5.23 -5.12
CA CYS A 53 -9.57 -4.42 -5.28
C CYS A 53 -10.83 -5.25 -5.03
N GLU A 54 -10.92 -6.42 -5.64
CA GLU A 54 -12.09 -7.30 -5.49
C GLU A 54 -12.31 -7.70 -4.04
N LEU A 55 -11.24 -8.11 -3.33
CA LEU A 55 -11.34 -8.49 -1.93
C LEU A 55 -11.69 -7.30 -1.04
N ALA A 56 -11.11 -6.14 -1.32
CA ALA A 56 -11.38 -4.93 -0.54
C ALA A 56 -12.83 -4.48 -0.70
N GLU A 57 -13.35 -4.47 -1.93
CA GLU A 57 -14.73 -4.10 -2.19
C GLU A 57 -15.72 -5.06 -1.55
N ALA A 58 -15.39 -6.34 -1.51
CA ALA A 58 -16.20 -7.35 -0.87
C ALA A 58 -16.07 -7.37 0.66
N ARG A 59 -15.18 -6.54 1.21
CA ARG A 59 -14.86 -6.50 2.64
C ARG A 59 -14.33 -7.84 3.17
N GLU A 60 -13.64 -8.59 2.30
CA GLU A 60 -13.09 -9.90 2.61
C GLU A 60 -11.56 -9.92 2.72
N TYR A 61 -10.91 -8.75 2.56
CA TYR A 61 -9.45 -8.69 2.69
C TYR A 61 -9.04 -8.86 4.16
N PRO A 62 -8.20 -9.88 4.49
CA PRO A 62 -7.76 -10.12 5.87
C PRO A 62 -6.61 -9.17 6.23
N ALA A 63 -6.91 -7.90 6.51
CA ALA A 63 -5.91 -6.89 6.79
C ALA A 63 -5.10 -7.23 8.04
N PRO A 64 -3.78 -6.92 8.05
CA PRO A 64 -2.97 -7.06 9.25
C PRO A 64 -3.56 -6.25 10.39
N LYS A 65 -3.34 -6.72 11.61
CA LYS A 65 -3.93 -6.09 12.80
C LYS A 65 -3.43 -4.66 13.02
N TYR A 66 -2.15 -4.42 12.77
CA TYR A 66 -1.54 -3.10 12.90
C TYR A 66 -0.78 -2.78 11.61
N CYS A 67 -1.38 -1.96 10.78
CA CYS A 67 -0.81 -1.66 9.46
C CYS A 67 -0.98 -0.17 9.14
N GLU A 68 0.06 0.46 8.61
CA GLU A 68 -0.04 1.81 8.09
C GLU A 68 0.68 1.91 6.75
N VAL A 69 0.23 2.84 5.93
CA VAL A 69 0.72 3.03 4.56
C VAL A 69 1.15 4.48 4.37
N HIS A 70 2.28 4.68 3.70
CA HIS A 70 2.75 6.01 3.30
C HIS A 70 3.05 5.99 1.80
N VAL A 71 2.47 6.93 1.06
CA VAL A 71 2.64 7.01 -0.40
C VAL A 71 2.84 8.46 -0.82
N GLY A 72 3.69 8.70 -1.82
CA GLY A 72 3.94 10.04 -2.33
C GLY A 72 2.80 10.53 -3.22
N SER A 73 2.47 11.82 -3.13
CA SER A 73 1.39 12.40 -3.93
C SER A 73 1.69 12.37 -5.43
N GLU A 74 2.96 12.30 -5.82
CA GLU A 74 3.41 12.28 -7.21
C GLU A 74 3.84 10.88 -7.66
N ASP A 75 3.48 9.84 -6.92
CA ASP A 75 3.84 8.46 -7.26
C ASP A 75 3.04 7.99 -8.46
N TRP A 76 3.74 7.59 -9.53
CA TRP A 76 3.11 7.12 -10.77
C TRP A 76 2.98 5.59 -10.83
N GLN A 77 3.68 4.87 -9.96
CA GLN A 77 3.60 3.40 -9.89
C GLN A 77 2.59 2.96 -8.83
N SER A 78 2.72 3.51 -7.63
CA SER A 78 1.75 3.28 -6.55
C SER A 78 0.77 4.46 -6.56
N ILE A 79 -0.20 4.41 -7.46
CA ILE A 79 -1.09 5.54 -7.72
C ILE A 79 -1.83 5.92 -6.43
N PRO A 80 -1.64 7.16 -5.90
CA PRO A 80 -2.19 7.52 -4.60
C PRO A 80 -3.69 7.33 -4.47
N ALA A 81 -4.45 7.61 -5.53
CA ALA A 81 -5.90 7.41 -5.51
C ALA A 81 -6.26 5.93 -5.28
N ASN A 82 -5.52 5.01 -5.90
CA ASN A 82 -5.75 3.57 -5.73
C ASN A 82 -5.36 3.12 -4.31
N VAL A 83 -4.25 3.63 -3.80
CA VAL A 83 -3.79 3.31 -2.45
C VAL A 83 -4.79 3.82 -1.40
N LYS A 84 -5.29 5.04 -1.58
CA LYS A 84 -6.30 5.60 -0.69
C LYS A 84 -7.61 4.80 -0.73
N ALA A 85 -8.04 4.38 -1.92
CA ALA A 85 -9.24 3.55 -2.06
C ALA A 85 -9.07 2.21 -1.33
N PHE A 86 -7.92 1.56 -1.50
CA PHE A 86 -7.61 0.32 -0.80
C PHE A 86 -7.65 0.52 0.72
N GLY A 87 -7.00 1.59 1.21
CA GLY A 87 -6.98 1.89 2.64
C GLY A 87 -8.36 2.14 3.22
N ALA A 88 -9.20 2.90 2.50
CA ALA A 88 -10.55 3.19 2.95
C ALA A 88 -11.41 1.92 3.03
N LEU A 89 -11.27 1.01 2.07
CA LEU A 89 -12.05 -0.22 2.02
C LEU A 89 -11.57 -1.26 3.05
N THR A 90 -10.31 -1.21 3.48
CA THR A 90 -9.72 -2.18 4.40
C THR A 90 -9.50 -1.61 5.80
N ASP A 91 -9.84 -0.34 6.02
CA ASP A 91 -9.61 0.39 7.27
C ASP A 91 -8.11 0.50 7.64
N ILE A 92 -7.24 0.51 6.64
CA ILE A 92 -5.81 0.72 6.82
C ILE A 92 -5.51 2.21 6.65
N PRO A 93 -4.89 2.88 7.66
CA PRO A 93 -4.55 4.29 7.54
C PRO A 93 -3.53 4.54 6.41
N VAL A 94 -3.82 5.54 5.58
CA VAL A 94 -2.94 5.93 4.47
C VAL A 94 -2.53 7.39 4.65
N THR A 95 -1.22 7.65 4.66
CA THR A 95 -0.65 9.00 4.67
C THR A 95 -0.11 9.30 3.28
N VAL A 96 -0.56 10.41 2.68
CA VAL A 96 -0.04 10.89 1.40
C VAL A 96 1.03 11.93 1.68
N VAL A 97 2.25 11.68 1.20
CA VAL A 97 3.39 12.57 1.42
C VAL A 97 3.41 13.63 0.32
N PRO A 98 3.21 14.93 0.64
CA PRO A 98 3.19 15.99 -0.38
C PRO A 98 4.50 16.02 -1.18
N ASP A 99 4.38 16.16 -2.50
CA ASP A 99 5.49 16.23 -3.45
C ASP A 99 6.39 14.99 -3.47
N GLY A 100 5.99 13.90 -2.78
CA GLY A 100 6.75 12.65 -2.81
C GLY A 100 6.47 11.84 -4.07
N GLY A 101 7.53 11.23 -4.62
CA GLY A 101 7.42 10.30 -5.74
C GLY A 101 7.36 8.85 -5.25
N HIS A 102 7.62 7.92 -6.16
CA HIS A 102 7.61 6.50 -5.80
C HIS A 102 8.67 6.17 -4.76
N ASN A 103 9.85 6.78 -4.85
CA ASN A 103 10.86 6.72 -3.81
C ASN A 103 10.64 7.89 -2.86
N LEU A 104 10.16 7.63 -1.67
CA LEU A 104 9.92 8.67 -0.68
C LEU A 104 11.24 9.33 -0.25
N PRO A 105 11.24 10.63 0.13
CA PRO A 105 12.47 11.28 0.56
C PRO A 105 13.14 10.55 1.70
N LYS A 106 14.48 10.43 1.64
CA LYS A 106 15.25 9.70 2.66
C LYS A 106 15.04 10.25 4.06
N ALA A 107 14.97 11.58 4.19
CA ALA A 107 14.75 12.20 5.50
C ALA A 107 13.39 11.82 6.08
N TYR A 108 12.35 11.80 5.23
CA TYR A 108 11.01 11.39 5.65
C TYR A 108 11.02 9.94 6.14
N VAL A 109 11.60 9.03 5.36
CA VAL A 109 11.65 7.60 5.68
C VAL A 109 12.47 7.38 6.95
N GLY A 110 13.60 8.08 7.09
CA GLY A 110 14.44 7.97 8.28
C GLY A 110 13.70 8.36 9.54
N ASP A 111 13.01 9.51 9.51
CA ASP A 111 12.24 9.99 10.66
C ASP A 111 11.07 9.04 10.98
N LEU A 112 10.39 8.56 9.94
CA LEU A 112 9.28 7.62 10.09
C LEU A 112 9.73 6.32 10.74
N LEU A 113 10.83 5.74 10.25
CA LEU A 113 11.35 4.49 10.81
C LEU A 113 11.80 4.66 12.25
N ASP A 114 12.42 5.80 12.57
CA ASP A 114 12.85 6.11 13.93
C ASP A 114 11.65 6.13 14.88
N GLN A 115 10.56 6.81 14.50
CA GLN A 115 9.34 6.84 15.29
C GLN A 115 8.66 5.47 15.36
N TRP A 116 8.60 4.77 14.24
CA TRP A 116 7.93 3.47 14.14
C TRP A 116 8.61 2.42 15.00
N LEU A 117 9.95 2.40 15.05
CA LEU A 117 10.70 1.45 15.84
C LEU A 117 10.61 1.72 17.35
N LYS A 118 10.24 2.96 17.73
CA LYS A 118 10.07 3.34 19.13
C LYS A 118 8.68 3.07 19.69
N SER A 119 7.73 2.78 18.83
CA SER A 119 6.34 2.58 19.24
C SER A 119 6.02 1.16 19.69
#